data_d51f5c8a11889cdebe4099e016e59cc3
#
_entry.id   d51f5c8a11889cdebe4099e016e59cc3
#
_cell.length_a   1.000
_cell.length_b   1.000
_cell.length_c   1.000
_cell.angle_alpha   90.00
_cell.angle_beta   90.00
_cell.angle_gamma   90.00
#
_symmetry.space_group_name_H-M   'P 1'
#
loop_
_entity.id
_entity.type
_entity.pdbx_description
1 polymer ?
#
loop_
_entity_poly.entity_id
_entity_poly.type
_entity_poly.pdbx_seq_one_letter_code
_entity_poly.pdbx_strand_id
1 'polypeptide(L)'
;MFAAVASCLVWLAAAGILYLSRRPAEPFAGPTTLELGSEPPAVANFLVHGFRVTHEAVPATLIDLAARNVVDVEWRGPAVFYVRLRRAVDASLTAYERRVLEHLQEIASDGVVPAQALTTGPAAESKKWWRRFEGEVIADAQRRGLSRDALDSGLFTVLLVAAAIPALLAYAAAGAGGGLGVWVGSGALLTWIRGRHPQQETTAGLEAAGRWLGVRTALAEDEEFSRQSPLTVELWDRLLAYGAALGVARSASGALPMGAESDTSAWSAQGGSWRNVQVSYPRFFPPGWGREPVTMLGVGLVVALGCIWFLYTFGFPLDTALGGLVPFTAACVGAVVGPALVVMSGKDLRNSTETTGPIIRLRALGDDDSLRYYLAVDDGSSRYIRAFRVSERQYGDVREGENVTVRFTPNLGRVRWIIPATDGV
;
A
#
# COMPACT_ATOMS: atom_id res chain seq x y z
N MET A 1 1.92 36.62 27.96
CA MET A 1 2.30 36.05 26.63
C MET A 1 3.68 35.37 26.66
N PHE A 2 4.76 36.04 27.10
CA PHE A 2 6.11 35.39 27.19
C PHE A 2 6.17 34.11 27.99
N ALA A 3 5.53 34.03 29.16
CA ALA A 3 5.48 32.83 29.99
C ALA A 3 4.81 31.65 29.30
N ALA A 4 3.71 31.88 28.55
CA ALA A 4 3.03 30.85 27.78
C ALA A 4 3.91 30.30 26.66
N VAL A 5 4.57 31.16 25.91
CA VAL A 5 5.47 30.75 24.82
C VAL A 5 6.67 29.96 25.40
N ALA A 6 7.31 30.47 26.46
CA ALA A 6 8.42 29.79 27.11
C ALA A 6 8.02 28.39 27.63
N SER A 7 6.84 28.26 28.26
CA SER A 7 6.34 26.99 28.74
C SER A 7 6.04 25.99 27.61
N CYS A 8 5.47 26.45 26.50
CA CYS A 8 5.29 25.62 25.29
C CYS A 8 6.62 25.12 24.74
N LEU A 9 7.63 26.00 24.66
CA LEU A 9 8.95 25.63 24.17
C LEU A 9 9.64 24.59 25.08
N VAL A 10 9.55 24.76 26.41
CA VAL A 10 10.09 23.78 27.38
C VAL A 10 9.39 22.43 27.23
N TRP A 11 8.06 22.41 27.11
CA TRP A 11 7.31 21.16 26.92
C TRP A 11 7.66 20.49 25.58
N LEU A 12 7.75 21.26 24.49
CA LEU A 12 8.16 20.76 23.17
C LEU A 12 9.58 20.20 23.19
N ALA A 13 10.51 20.88 23.89
CA ALA A 13 11.88 20.41 24.06
C ALA A 13 11.89 19.07 24.82
N ALA A 14 11.16 18.97 25.91
CA ALA A 14 11.04 17.71 26.68
C ALA A 14 10.43 16.58 25.83
N ALA A 15 9.35 16.84 25.08
CA ALA A 15 8.76 15.87 24.15
C ALA A 15 9.73 15.49 23.03
N GLY A 16 10.50 16.44 22.50
CA GLY A 16 11.53 16.22 21.47
C GLY A 16 12.71 15.37 21.97
N ILE A 17 13.23 15.67 23.17
CA ILE A 17 14.29 14.88 23.81
C ILE A 17 13.81 13.44 24.03
N LEU A 18 12.58 13.29 24.56
CA LEU A 18 11.99 11.97 24.74
C LEU A 18 11.86 11.20 23.43
N TYR A 19 11.38 11.86 22.37
CA TYR A 19 11.27 11.27 21.03
C TYR A 19 12.63 10.78 20.52
N LEU A 20 13.68 11.58 20.68
CA LEU A 20 15.04 11.24 20.24
C LEU A 20 15.62 10.09 21.06
N SER A 21 15.40 10.09 22.38
CA SER A 21 15.91 9.05 23.30
C SER A 21 15.17 7.70 23.15
N ARG A 22 13.99 7.70 22.51
CA ARG A 22 13.16 6.49 22.32
C ARG A 22 13.21 5.95 20.88
N ARG A 23 14.13 6.46 20.05
CA ARG A 23 14.39 5.85 18.74
C ARG A 23 14.99 4.48 18.95
N PRO A 24 14.45 3.43 18.27
CA PRO A 24 15.05 2.11 18.34
C PRO A 24 16.51 2.16 17.89
N ALA A 25 17.40 1.51 18.62
CA ALA A 25 18.77 1.33 18.18
C ALA A 25 18.80 0.39 16.97
N GLU A 26 19.67 0.68 16.00
CA GLU A 26 19.90 -0.25 14.90
C GLU A 26 20.70 -1.44 15.45
N PRO A 27 20.18 -2.68 15.32
CA PRO A 27 20.89 -3.85 15.81
C PRO A 27 22.12 -4.13 14.93
N PHE A 28 23.23 -4.47 15.57
CA PHE A 28 24.43 -4.92 14.89
C PHE A 28 24.34 -6.41 14.57
N ALA A 29 24.83 -6.81 13.38
CA ALA A 29 24.89 -8.22 13.02
C ALA A 29 25.84 -8.97 13.98
N GLY A 30 25.35 -10.09 14.51
CA GLY A 30 26.16 -11.05 15.23
C GLY A 30 27.02 -11.91 14.29
N PRO A 31 27.70 -12.92 14.83
CA PRO A 31 28.47 -13.87 14.02
C PRO A 31 27.56 -14.57 12.99
N THR A 32 28.10 -14.79 11.78
CA THR A 32 27.44 -15.54 10.72
C THR A 32 27.16 -16.97 11.19
N THR A 33 25.90 -17.40 11.18
CA THR A 33 25.46 -18.71 11.64
C THR A 33 24.19 -19.15 10.92
N LEU A 34 23.98 -20.46 10.81
CA LEU A 34 22.71 -21.06 10.37
C LEU A 34 21.90 -21.62 11.54
N GLU A 35 22.33 -21.40 12.77
CA GLU A 35 21.58 -21.82 13.94
C GLU A 35 20.35 -20.93 14.15
N LEU A 36 19.17 -21.54 14.06
CA LEU A 36 17.88 -20.86 14.24
C LEU A 36 17.62 -20.63 15.73
N GLY A 37 17.20 -19.41 16.07
CA GLY A 37 16.69 -19.10 17.39
C GLY A 37 15.30 -19.68 17.66
N SER A 38 14.79 -19.44 18.85
CA SER A 38 13.44 -19.89 19.27
C SER A 38 12.32 -18.99 18.78
N GLU A 39 12.66 -17.83 18.25
CA GLU A 39 11.70 -16.82 17.76
C GLU A 39 11.09 -17.28 16.42
N PRO A 40 9.75 -17.21 16.26
CA PRO A 40 9.10 -17.53 14.99
C PRO A 40 9.49 -16.56 13.87
N PRO A 41 9.35 -16.94 12.59
CA PRO A 41 9.78 -16.11 11.46
C PRO A 41 9.21 -14.69 11.45
N ALA A 42 7.93 -14.49 11.81
CA ALA A 42 7.34 -13.15 11.89
C ALA A 42 7.98 -12.28 12.99
N VAL A 43 8.36 -12.88 14.12
CA VAL A 43 9.10 -12.18 15.19
C VAL A 43 10.53 -11.90 14.75
N ALA A 44 11.21 -12.82 14.06
CA ALA A 44 12.53 -12.59 13.47
C ALA A 44 12.50 -11.43 12.47
N ASN A 45 11.47 -11.37 11.60
CA ASN A 45 11.22 -10.24 10.70
C ASN A 45 11.13 -8.92 11.47
N PHE A 46 10.31 -8.86 12.52
CA PHE A 46 10.14 -7.68 13.39
C PHE A 46 11.48 -7.19 13.97
N LEU A 47 12.29 -8.09 14.48
CA LEU A 47 13.57 -7.77 15.13
C LEU A 47 14.59 -7.19 14.16
N VAL A 48 14.78 -7.80 12.97
CA VAL A 48 15.80 -7.38 12.01
C VAL A 48 15.44 -6.12 11.22
N HIS A 49 14.17 -5.75 11.19
CA HIS A 49 13.69 -4.55 10.51
C HIS A 49 13.48 -3.36 11.47
N GLY A 50 14.30 -3.28 12.50
CA GLY A 50 14.28 -2.16 13.45
C GLY A 50 13.01 -2.12 14.29
N PHE A 51 12.56 -3.27 14.79
CA PHE A 51 11.37 -3.44 15.62
C PHE A 51 10.08 -2.98 14.90
N ARG A 52 10.00 -3.32 13.60
CA ARG A 52 8.82 -3.10 12.76
C ARG A 52 8.50 -4.35 11.97
N VAL A 53 7.22 -4.69 11.90
CA VAL A 53 6.77 -5.81 11.07
C VAL A 53 6.69 -5.33 9.63
N THR A 54 7.32 -6.07 8.71
CA THR A 54 7.24 -5.81 7.27
C THR A 54 6.31 -6.80 6.59
N HIS A 55 5.94 -6.51 5.35
CA HIS A 55 4.99 -7.35 4.61
C HIS A 55 5.51 -8.77 4.36
N GLU A 56 6.82 -8.99 4.39
CA GLU A 56 7.46 -10.30 4.27
C GLU A 56 7.13 -11.24 5.45
N ALA A 57 6.69 -10.70 6.59
CA ALA A 57 6.31 -11.50 7.75
C ALA A 57 5.15 -12.46 7.47
N VAL A 58 4.20 -12.06 6.60
CA VAL A 58 3.01 -12.87 6.30
C VAL A 58 3.35 -14.08 5.42
N PRO A 59 3.99 -13.94 4.23
CA PRO A 59 4.43 -15.10 3.46
C PRO A 59 5.42 -15.98 4.23
N ALA A 60 6.30 -15.40 5.05
CA ALA A 60 7.19 -16.16 5.92
C ALA A 60 6.42 -17.01 6.93
N THR A 61 5.36 -16.49 7.53
CA THR A 61 4.47 -17.26 8.42
C THR A 61 3.81 -18.41 7.67
N LEU A 62 3.35 -18.18 6.43
CA LEU A 62 2.72 -19.22 5.61
C LEU A 62 3.71 -20.33 5.25
N ILE A 63 4.94 -19.98 4.89
CA ILE A 63 6.01 -20.95 4.60
C ILE A 63 6.38 -21.74 5.87
N ASP A 64 6.40 -21.10 7.06
CA ASP A 64 6.64 -21.81 8.32
C ASP A 64 5.49 -22.80 8.66
N LEU A 65 4.25 -22.40 8.38
CA LEU A 65 3.11 -23.32 8.49
C LEU A 65 3.22 -24.50 7.53
N ALA A 66 3.75 -24.29 6.33
CA ALA A 66 4.03 -25.37 5.38
C ALA A 66 5.17 -26.27 5.87
N ALA A 67 6.27 -25.71 6.36
CA ALA A 67 7.37 -26.47 6.96
C ALA A 67 6.91 -27.35 8.14
N ARG A 68 5.97 -26.86 8.94
CA ARG A 68 5.36 -27.60 10.05
C ARG A 68 4.21 -28.51 9.63
N ASN A 69 3.97 -28.69 8.34
CA ASN A 69 2.92 -29.55 7.78
C ASN A 69 1.49 -29.15 8.21
N VAL A 70 1.24 -27.88 8.51
CA VAL A 70 -0.11 -27.35 8.80
C VAL A 70 -0.86 -27.06 7.50
N VAL A 71 -0.13 -26.64 6.47
CA VAL A 71 -0.60 -26.46 5.09
C VAL A 71 0.37 -27.16 4.14
N ASP A 72 -0.07 -27.45 2.93
CA ASP A 72 0.77 -27.94 1.84
C ASP A 72 0.86 -26.88 0.74
N VAL A 73 2.04 -26.71 0.15
CA VAL A 73 2.22 -25.88 -1.04
C VAL A 73 2.40 -26.80 -2.23
N GLU A 74 1.44 -26.79 -3.16
CA GLU A 74 1.43 -27.62 -4.37
C GLU A 74 1.67 -26.77 -5.61
N TRP A 75 2.29 -27.36 -6.61
CA TRP A 75 2.45 -26.76 -7.92
C TRP A 75 1.59 -27.47 -8.95
N ARG A 76 0.76 -26.71 -9.67
CA ARG A 76 -0.09 -27.25 -10.74
C ARG A 76 0.04 -26.41 -11.99
N GLY A 77 1.02 -26.76 -12.84
CA GLY A 77 1.23 -26.07 -14.12
C GLY A 77 2.20 -24.85 -14.04
N PRO A 78 2.46 -24.17 -15.15
CA PRO A 78 3.48 -23.13 -15.22
C PRO A 78 3.13 -21.94 -14.31
N ALA A 79 3.91 -21.77 -13.25
CA ALA A 79 3.88 -20.66 -12.29
C ALA A 79 2.60 -20.51 -11.44
N VAL A 80 1.79 -21.56 -11.26
CA VAL A 80 0.62 -21.52 -10.38
C VAL A 80 0.86 -22.36 -9.14
N PHE A 81 1.00 -21.70 -7.99
CA PHE A 81 1.07 -22.33 -6.68
C PHE A 81 -0.31 -22.39 -6.05
N TYR A 82 -0.58 -23.48 -5.32
CA TYR A 82 -1.79 -23.67 -4.54
C TYR A 82 -1.40 -23.98 -3.11
N VAL A 83 -2.12 -23.40 -2.16
CA VAL A 83 -2.01 -23.71 -0.75
C VAL A 83 -3.19 -24.61 -0.39
N ARG A 84 -2.89 -25.81 0.11
CA ARG A 84 -3.89 -26.78 0.58
C ARG A 84 -3.91 -26.81 2.10
N LEU A 85 -5.09 -26.64 2.66
CA LEU A 85 -5.32 -26.78 4.10
C LEU A 85 -5.32 -28.24 4.52
N ARG A 86 -4.55 -28.60 5.55
CA ARG A 86 -4.64 -29.93 6.19
C ARG A 86 -5.73 -29.94 7.25
N ARG A 87 -6.41 -31.07 7.42
CA ARG A 87 -7.56 -31.19 8.34
C ARG A 87 -7.20 -31.17 9.83
N ALA A 88 -5.98 -31.52 10.20
CA ALA A 88 -5.51 -31.52 11.58
C ALA A 88 -4.71 -30.25 11.87
N VAL A 89 -5.29 -29.32 12.61
CA VAL A 89 -4.61 -28.11 13.07
C VAL A 89 -4.06 -28.39 14.47
N ASP A 90 -2.76 -28.28 14.64
CA ASP A 90 -2.11 -28.38 15.95
C ASP A 90 -2.53 -27.21 16.85
N ALA A 91 -2.79 -27.49 18.13
CA ALA A 91 -3.27 -26.51 19.10
C ALA A 91 -2.22 -25.46 19.51
N SER A 92 -0.98 -25.59 19.02
CA SER A 92 0.17 -24.75 19.43
C SER A 92 0.38 -23.47 18.59
N LEU A 93 -0.59 -23.08 17.74
CA LEU A 93 -0.47 -21.91 16.88
C LEU A 93 -0.55 -20.59 17.66
N THR A 94 0.33 -19.66 17.31
CA THR A 94 0.27 -18.26 17.78
C THR A 94 -0.97 -17.55 17.24
N ALA A 95 -1.31 -16.37 17.79
CA ALA A 95 -2.49 -15.64 17.35
C ALA A 95 -2.40 -15.24 15.86
N TYR A 96 -1.26 -14.72 15.42
CA TYR A 96 -1.06 -14.31 14.03
C TYR A 96 -0.96 -15.50 13.05
N GLU A 97 -0.44 -16.65 13.47
CA GLU A 97 -0.47 -17.87 12.65
C GLU A 97 -1.90 -18.37 12.45
N ARG A 98 -2.70 -18.33 13.52
CA ARG A 98 -4.13 -18.67 13.46
C ARG A 98 -4.88 -17.70 12.55
N ARG A 99 -4.57 -16.40 12.61
CA ARG A 99 -5.15 -15.40 11.72
C ARG A 99 -4.86 -15.66 10.24
N VAL A 100 -3.63 -16.07 9.91
CA VAL A 100 -3.27 -16.46 8.54
C VAL A 100 -4.09 -17.68 8.13
N LEU A 101 -4.21 -18.67 9.00
CA LEU A 101 -4.96 -19.91 8.72
C LEU A 101 -6.47 -19.64 8.58
N GLU A 102 -7.06 -18.81 9.45
CA GLU A 102 -8.47 -18.39 9.36
C GLU A 102 -8.74 -17.69 8.02
N HIS A 103 -7.87 -16.78 7.62
CA HIS A 103 -8.00 -16.13 6.32
C HIS A 103 -7.93 -17.12 5.15
N LEU A 104 -7.00 -18.08 5.19
CA LEU A 104 -6.94 -19.14 4.20
C LEU A 104 -8.23 -19.98 4.16
N GLN A 105 -8.82 -20.26 5.32
CA GLN A 105 -10.08 -21.02 5.42
C GLN A 105 -11.28 -20.24 4.83
N GLU A 106 -11.31 -18.92 5.02
CA GLU A 106 -12.36 -18.06 4.48
C GLU A 106 -12.34 -18.00 2.94
N ILE A 107 -11.15 -18.01 2.31
CA ILE A 107 -11.00 -17.90 0.86
C ILE A 107 -10.86 -19.25 0.15
N ALA A 108 -10.73 -20.36 0.91
CA ALA A 108 -10.52 -21.68 0.33
C ALA A 108 -11.79 -22.22 -0.35
N SER A 109 -11.62 -22.76 -1.55
CA SER A 109 -12.61 -23.61 -2.20
C SER A 109 -12.12 -25.06 -2.17
N ASP A 110 -12.91 -25.95 -1.60
CA ASP A 110 -12.53 -27.37 -1.39
C ASP A 110 -11.19 -27.55 -0.63
N GLY A 111 -10.88 -26.63 0.29
CA GLY A 111 -9.65 -26.64 1.09
C GLY A 111 -8.39 -26.25 0.31
N VAL A 112 -8.52 -25.67 -0.86
CA VAL A 112 -7.41 -25.23 -1.71
C VAL A 112 -7.55 -23.76 -2.06
N VAL A 113 -6.44 -23.02 -1.99
CA VAL A 113 -6.36 -21.59 -2.32
C VAL A 113 -5.27 -21.39 -3.38
N PRO A 114 -5.58 -20.80 -4.54
CA PRO A 114 -4.54 -20.38 -5.47
C PRO A 114 -3.68 -19.26 -4.85
N ALA A 115 -2.37 -19.30 -5.06
CA ALA A 115 -1.47 -18.27 -4.52
C ALA A 115 -1.87 -16.85 -4.94
N GLN A 116 -2.48 -16.69 -6.10
CA GLN A 116 -2.98 -15.40 -6.60
C GLN A 116 -4.17 -14.85 -5.80
N ALA A 117 -4.93 -15.73 -5.15
CA ALA A 117 -6.08 -15.39 -4.32
C ALA A 117 -5.72 -15.15 -2.84
N LEU A 118 -4.43 -15.25 -2.48
CA LEU A 118 -3.94 -15.03 -1.10
C LEU A 118 -3.99 -13.56 -0.64
N THR A 119 -4.50 -12.67 -1.47
CA THR A 119 -4.65 -11.25 -1.13
C THR A 119 -5.70 -11.04 -0.04
N THR A 120 -5.45 -10.11 0.85
CA THR A 120 -6.33 -9.80 2.00
C THR A 120 -7.46 -8.82 1.66
N GLY A 121 -7.82 -8.72 0.38
CA GLY A 121 -8.96 -7.94 -0.10
C GLY A 121 -8.68 -6.45 -0.30
N PRO A 122 -9.73 -5.64 -0.48
CA PRO A 122 -9.64 -4.21 -0.76
C PRO A 122 -8.81 -3.45 0.28
N ALA A 123 -8.17 -2.35 -0.11
CA ALA A 123 -7.18 -1.63 0.68
C ALA A 123 -7.61 -1.29 2.12
N ALA A 124 -8.89 -1.00 2.35
CA ALA A 124 -9.40 -0.67 3.70
C ALA A 124 -9.47 -1.91 4.62
N GLU A 125 -9.96 -3.03 4.10
CA GLU A 125 -10.09 -4.29 4.84
C GLU A 125 -8.71 -4.91 5.07
N SER A 126 -7.89 -4.92 4.05
CA SER A 126 -6.49 -5.33 4.10
C SER A 126 -5.70 -4.54 5.16
N LYS A 127 -5.87 -3.22 5.21
CA LYS A 127 -5.24 -2.38 6.25
C LYS A 127 -5.70 -2.72 7.66
N LYS A 128 -6.97 -3.13 7.83
CA LYS A 128 -7.51 -3.57 9.13
C LYS A 128 -6.96 -4.93 9.52
N TRP A 129 -6.92 -5.87 8.58
CA TRP A 129 -6.34 -7.19 8.75
C TRP A 129 -4.85 -7.09 9.12
N TRP A 130 -4.08 -6.30 8.33
CA TRP A 130 -2.67 -6.06 8.57
C TRP A 130 -2.37 -5.50 9.95
N ARG A 131 -3.11 -4.47 10.39
CA ARG A 131 -2.92 -3.90 11.74
C ARG A 131 -3.16 -4.91 12.87
N ARG A 132 -4.07 -5.86 12.67
CA ARG A 132 -4.30 -6.93 13.65
C ARG A 132 -3.15 -7.93 13.66
N PHE A 133 -2.70 -8.37 12.48
CA PHE A 133 -1.54 -9.25 12.33
C PHE A 133 -0.29 -8.62 12.96
N GLU A 134 0.04 -7.40 12.60
CA GLU A 134 1.14 -6.64 13.18
C GLU A 134 1.06 -6.53 14.70
N GLY A 135 -0.12 -6.18 15.23
CA GLY A 135 -0.35 -6.09 16.67
C GLY A 135 -0.14 -7.41 17.41
N GLU A 136 -0.52 -8.54 16.79
CA GLU A 136 -0.33 -9.89 17.37
C GLU A 136 1.14 -10.33 17.36
N VAL A 137 1.89 -10.02 16.29
CA VAL A 137 3.34 -10.27 16.22
C VAL A 137 4.07 -9.44 17.29
N ILE A 138 3.73 -8.16 17.43
CA ILE A 138 4.30 -7.28 18.45
C ILE A 138 3.98 -7.81 19.87
N ALA A 139 2.73 -8.21 20.11
CA ALA A 139 2.34 -8.77 21.40
C ALA A 139 3.09 -10.07 21.74
N ASP A 140 3.41 -10.89 20.74
CA ASP A 140 4.24 -12.08 20.95
C ASP A 140 5.69 -11.71 21.27
N ALA A 141 6.26 -10.75 20.55
CA ALA A 141 7.61 -10.24 20.84
C ALA A 141 7.70 -9.63 22.26
N GLN A 142 6.68 -8.88 22.69
CA GLN A 142 6.60 -8.33 24.05
C GLN A 142 6.49 -9.42 25.11
N ARG A 143 5.65 -10.43 24.92
CA ARG A 143 5.54 -11.59 25.84
C ARG A 143 6.86 -12.34 25.99
N ARG A 144 7.69 -12.38 24.96
CA ARG A 144 9.03 -12.95 24.97
C ARG A 144 10.07 -12.00 25.57
N GLY A 145 9.67 -10.78 25.96
CA GLY A 145 10.58 -9.77 26.53
C GLY A 145 11.54 -9.13 25.50
N LEU A 146 11.25 -9.26 24.18
CA LEU A 146 12.13 -8.77 23.12
C LEU A 146 11.91 -7.30 22.79
N SER A 147 10.73 -6.76 23.08
CA SER A 147 10.41 -5.35 22.89
C SER A 147 9.47 -4.84 23.98
N ARG A 148 9.31 -3.53 24.03
CA ARG A 148 8.35 -2.83 24.90
C ARG A 148 7.79 -1.60 24.17
N ASP A 149 6.67 -1.08 24.62
CA ASP A 149 6.12 0.15 24.07
C ASP A 149 7.09 1.32 24.30
N ALA A 150 7.42 2.05 23.23
CA ALA A 150 8.29 3.22 23.30
C ALA A 150 7.66 4.34 24.13
N LEU A 151 6.35 4.52 24.02
CA LEU A 151 5.55 5.45 24.80
C LEU A 151 4.41 4.66 25.46
N ASP A 152 4.62 4.17 26.66
CA ASP A 152 3.62 3.47 27.42
C ASP A 152 2.48 4.43 27.86
N SER A 153 1.35 3.86 28.24
CA SER A 153 0.14 4.64 28.61
C SER A 153 0.40 5.54 29.82
N GLY A 154 1.26 5.13 30.74
CA GLY A 154 1.61 5.92 31.93
C GLY A 154 2.37 7.18 31.55
N LEU A 155 3.44 7.03 30.79
CA LEU A 155 4.26 8.16 30.30
C LEU A 155 3.47 9.08 29.37
N PHE A 156 2.62 8.53 28.49
CA PHE A 156 1.72 9.31 27.65
C PHE A 156 0.80 10.20 28.51
N THR A 157 0.20 9.64 29.55
CA THR A 157 -0.69 10.36 30.46
C THR A 157 0.08 11.46 31.22
N VAL A 158 1.28 11.16 31.75
CA VAL A 158 2.12 12.14 32.45
C VAL A 158 2.46 13.32 31.53
N LEU A 159 2.85 13.07 30.29
CA LEU A 159 3.16 14.14 29.32
C LEU A 159 1.93 14.95 28.94
N LEU A 160 0.77 14.30 28.79
CA LEU A 160 -0.50 14.99 28.49
C LEU A 160 -0.95 15.86 29.66
N VAL A 161 -0.80 15.39 30.89
CA VAL A 161 -1.07 16.19 32.12
C VAL A 161 -0.10 17.34 32.22
N ALA A 162 1.20 17.11 31.97
CA ALA A 162 2.21 18.18 31.95
C ALA A 162 1.92 19.26 30.90
N ALA A 163 1.27 18.91 29.78
CA ALA A 163 0.79 19.86 28.77
C ALA A 163 -0.32 20.79 29.27
N ALA A 164 -0.94 20.50 30.43
CA ALA A 164 -1.92 21.39 31.04
C ALA A 164 -1.27 22.71 31.50
N ILE A 165 0.01 22.70 31.88
CA ILE A 165 0.72 23.92 32.30
C ILE A 165 0.80 24.95 31.16
N PRO A 166 1.38 24.66 29.99
CA PRO A 166 1.38 25.57 28.85
C PRO A 166 -0.03 25.91 28.37
N ALA A 167 -1.00 24.97 28.46
CA ALA A 167 -2.38 25.22 28.08
C ALA A 167 -3.07 26.25 28.99
N LEU A 168 -2.86 26.19 30.31
CA LEU A 168 -3.40 27.15 31.27
C LEU A 168 -2.79 28.55 31.08
N LEU A 169 -1.47 28.62 30.82
CA LEU A 169 -0.80 29.87 30.53
C LEU A 169 -1.25 30.48 29.20
N ALA A 170 -1.52 29.65 28.19
CA ALA A 170 -2.08 30.08 26.91
C ALA A 170 -3.54 30.53 27.06
N TYR A 171 -4.33 29.87 27.92
CA TYR A 171 -5.67 30.30 28.26
C TYR A 171 -5.66 31.69 28.91
N ALA A 172 -4.79 31.92 29.90
CA ALA A 172 -4.66 33.22 30.55
C ALA A 172 -4.19 34.33 29.60
N ALA A 173 -3.41 34.01 28.56
CA ALA A 173 -2.87 34.96 27.62
C ALA A 173 -3.77 35.26 26.40
N ALA A 174 -4.56 34.26 25.94
CA ALA A 174 -5.31 34.32 24.69
C ALA A 174 -6.74 33.74 24.79
N GLY A 175 -7.22 33.48 26.00
CA GLY A 175 -8.58 32.95 26.26
C GLY A 175 -8.73 31.45 25.91
N ALA A 176 -9.98 30.99 25.88
CA ALA A 176 -10.32 29.57 25.75
C ALA A 176 -9.75 28.92 24.49
N GLY A 177 -9.73 29.61 23.36
CA GLY A 177 -9.20 29.10 22.10
C GLY A 177 -7.71 28.82 22.18
N GLY A 178 -6.92 29.67 22.84
CA GLY A 178 -5.48 29.49 23.04
C GLY A 178 -5.16 28.27 23.93
N GLY A 179 -5.86 28.15 25.04
CA GLY A 179 -5.67 27.02 25.96
C GLY A 179 -6.03 25.67 25.36
N LEU A 180 -7.20 25.56 24.74
CA LEU A 180 -7.64 24.34 24.06
C LEU A 180 -6.73 23.97 22.88
N GLY A 181 -6.31 24.97 22.09
CA GLY A 181 -5.41 24.73 20.94
C GLY A 181 -4.08 24.11 21.36
N VAL A 182 -3.46 24.61 22.45
CA VAL A 182 -2.22 24.07 22.98
C VAL A 182 -2.42 22.64 23.50
N TRP A 183 -3.49 22.39 24.26
CA TRP A 183 -3.72 21.08 24.85
C TRP A 183 -4.04 20.00 23.81
N VAL A 184 -4.94 20.29 22.86
CA VAL A 184 -5.27 19.40 21.74
C VAL A 184 -4.05 19.16 20.84
N GLY A 185 -3.30 20.22 20.53
CA GLY A 185 -2.06 20.13 19.75
C GLY A 185 -1.01 19.26 20.43
N SER A 186 -0.86 19.35 21.75
CA SER A 186 0.04 18.48 22.52
C SER A 186 -0.41 17.02 22.48
N GLY A 187 -1.71 16.72 22.62
CA GLY A 187 -2.26 15.38 22.49
C GLY A 187 -2.06 14.80 21.08
N ALA A 188 -2.28 15.61 20.04
CA ALA A 188 -2.05 15.22 18.67
C ALA A 188 -0.57 14.92 18.39
N LEU A 189 0.34 15.73 18.92
CA LEU A 189 1.80 15.51 18.80
C LEU A 189 2.22 14.22 19.49
N LEU A 190 1.76 13.97 20.71
CA LEU A 190 2.08 12.73 21.45
C LEU A 190 1.53 11.49 20.73
N THR A 191 0.33 11.58 20.16
CA THR A 191 -0.26 10.50 19.37
C THR A 191 0.55 10.23 18.09
N TRP A 192 1.02 11.30 17.44
CA TRP A 192 1.90 11.19 16.29
C TRP A 192 3.25 10.56 16.62
N ILE A 193 3.88 10.98 17.75
CA ILE A 193 5.13 10.39 18.26
C ILE A 193 4.96 8.89 18.50
N ARG A 194 3.87 8.51 19.20
CA ARG A 194 3.54 7.10 19.48
C ARG A 194 3.38 6.28 18.21
N GLY A 195 2.76 6.85 17.17
CA GLY A 195 2.57 6.17 15.89
C GLY A 195 3.85 6.04 15.06
N ARG A 196 4.84 6.91 15.29
CA ARG A 196 6.10 6.92 14.51
C ARG A 196 7.08 5.83 14.94
N HIS A 197 7.19 5.60 16.25
CA HIS A 197 8.04 4.58 16.86
C HIS A 197 7.26 3.87 17.97
N PRO A 198 6.41 2.89 17.61
CA PRO A 198 5.53 2.25 18.57
C PRO A 198 6.30 1.37 19.57
N GLN A 199 7.41 0.79 19.15
CA GLN A 199 8.19 -0.16 19.95
C GLN A 199 9.60 0.34 20.23
N GLN A 200 10.10 -0.04 21.40
CA GLN A 200 11.48 0.15 21.84
C GLN A 200 12.10 -1.22 22.08
N GLU A 201 13.37 -1.34 21.76
CA GLU A 201 14.18 -2.53 21.98
C GLU A 201 14.39 -2.81 23.49
N THR A 202 14.62 -4.08 23.79
CA THR A 202 15.21 -4.55 25.05
C THR A 202 16.61 -5.10 24.79
N THR A 203 17.41 -5.31 25.83
CA THR A 203 18.74 -5.95 25.67
C THR A 203 18.59 -7.32 25.03
N ALA A 204 17.65 -8.14 25.49
CA ALA A 204 17.35 -9.45 24.91
C ALA A 204 16.89 -9.35 23.44
N GLY A 205 16.11 -8.29 23.10
CA GLY A 205 15.68 -8.02 21.73
C GLY A 205 16.83 -7.66 20.80
N LEU A 206 17.79 -6.84 21.26
CA LEU A 206 18.98 -6.51 20.48
C LEU A 206 19.89 -7.72 20.26
N GLU A 207 20.09 -8.55 21.28
CA GLU A 207 20.86 -9.80 21.17
C GLU A 207 20.20 -10.77 20.19
N ALA A 208 18.87 -10.95 20.27
CA ALA A 208 18.13 -11.76 19.33
C ALA A 208 18.19 -11.20 17.90
N ALA A 209 18.03 -9.89 17.73
CA ALA A 209 18.15 -9.23 16.43
C ALA A 209 19.56 -9.43 15.83
N GLY A 210 20.61 -9.31 16.65
CA GLY A 210 21.99 -9.57 16.23
C GLY A 210 22.19 -10.99 15.71
N ARG A 211 21.67 -12.00 16.42
CA ARG A 211 21.70 -13.41 15.95
C ARG A 211 20.98 -13.57 14.59
N TRP A 212 19.78 -13.02 14.47
CA TRP A 212 19.01 -13.12 13.22
C TRP A 212 19.66 -12.37 12.05
N LEU A 213 20.35 -11.26 12.30
CA LEU A 213 21.18 -10.60 11.29
C LEU A 213 22.37 -11.47 10.87
N GLY A 214 22.97 -12.23 11.80
CA GLY A 214 23.98 -13.24 11.48
C GLY A 214 23.44 -14.35 10.59
N VAL A 215 22.23 -14.87 10.87
CA VAL A 215 21.53 -15.84 10.02
C VAL A 215 21.24 -15.23 8.64
N ARG A 216 20.76 -13.99 8.59
CA ARG A 216 20.53 -13.28 7.33
C ARG A 216 21.79 -13.21 6.47
N THR A 217 22.92 -12.90 7.08
CA THR A 217 24.22 -12.84 6.37
C THR A 217 24.59 -14.22 5.83
N ALA A 218 24.48 -15.29 6.63
CA ALA A 218 24.76 -16.65 6.18
C ALA A 218 23.88 -17.07 4.98
N LEU A 219 22.59 -16.80 5.04
CA LEU A 219 21.67 -17.13 3.95
C LEU A 219 21.88 -16.26 2.69
N ALA A 220 22.38 -15.03 2.85
CA ALA A 220 22.66 -14.13 1.74
C ALA A 220 23.96 -14.46 0.99
N GLU A 221 24.87 -15.23 1.58
CA GLU A 221 26.10 -15.74 0.94
C GLU A 221 25.78 -16.78 -0.16
N ASP A 222 24.63 -17.45 -0.07
CA ASP A 222 24.15 -18.36 -1.09
C ASP A 222 23.23 -17.63 -2.09
N GLU A 223 23.77 -17.30 -3.28
CA GLU A 223 23.02 -16.62 -4.33
C GLU A 223 21.80 -17.44 -4.82
N GLU A 224 21.89 -18.77 -4.81
CA GLU A 224 20.79 -19.63 -5.21
C GLU A 224 19.63 -19.61 -4.21
N PHE A 225 19.92 -19.38 -2.92
CA PHE A 225 18.88 -19.32 -1.90
C PHE A 225 17.83 -18.22 -2.20
N SER A 226 18.25 -17.10 -2.74
CA SER A 226 17.32 -16.00 -3.11
C SER A 226 16.30 -16.38 -4.19
N ARG A 227 16.61 -17.39 -5.00
CA ARG A 227 15.80 -17.89 -6.13
C ARG A 227 14.94 -19.10 -5.75
N GLN A 228 15.08 -19.62 -4.52
CA GLN A 228 14.34 -20.79 -4.08
C GLN A 228 12.82 -20.57 -4.15
N SER A 229 12.11 -21.57 -4.65
CA SER A 229 10.66 -21.61 -4.75
C SER A 229 10.02 -22.00 -3.41
N PRO A 230 8.76 -21.64 -3.12
CA PRO A 230 8.04 -22.16 -1.95
C PRO A 230 7.97 -23.69 -1.87
N LEU A 231 8.10 -24.39 -3.01
CA LEU A 231 8.12 -25.87 -3.08
C LEU A 231 9.36 -26.46 -2.44
N THR A 232 10.45 -25.72 -2.38
CA THR A 232 11.69 -26.22 -1.76
C THR A 232 11.62 -26.20 -0.23
N VAL A 233 10.43 -25.89 0.35
CA VAL A 233 10.20 -25.99 1.80
C VAL A 233 10.46 -27.41 2.32
N GLU A 234 10.20 -28.45 1.53
CA GLU A 234 10.52 -29.83 1.91
C GLU A 234 12.03 -30.08 2.04
N LEU A 235 12.86 -29.35 1.30
CA LEU A 235 14.31 -29.47 1.33
C LEU A 235 14.96 -28.52 2.36
N TRP A 236 14.48 -27.28 2.43
CA TRP A 236 15.05 -26.23 3.27
C TRP A 236 14.35 -26.09 4.63
N ASP A 237 13.21 -26.81 4.80
CA ASP A 237 12.41 -26.78 6.02
C ASP A 237 12.15 -25.32 6.50
N ARG A 238 12.31 -25.07 7.77
CA ARG A 238 12.09 -23.75 8.37
C ARG A 238 13.08 -22.67 7.91
N LEU A 239 14.27 -23.05 7.39
CA LEU A 239 15.25 -22.09 6.85
C LEU A 239 14.65 -21.22 5.73
N LEU A 240 13.79 -21.79 4.87
CA LEU A 240 13.14 -21.03 3.82
C LEU A 240 12.18 -19.97 4.39
N ALA A 241 11.44 -20.30 5.45
CA ALA A 241 10.55 -19.37 6.13
C ALA A 241 11.33 -18.20 6.77
N TYR A 242 12.44 -18.49 7.43
CA TYR A 242 13.30 -17.46 7.98
C TYR A 242 13.97 -16.63 6.88
N GLY A 243 14.44 -17.25 5.81
CA GLY A 243 14.95 -16.55 4.66
C GLY A 243 13.94 -15.58 4.04
N ALA A 244 12.67 -15.96 3.98
CA ALA A 244 11.58 -15.07 3.56
C ALA A 244 11.38 -13.92 4.57
N ALA A 245 11.33 -14.23 5.87
CA ALA A 245 11.18 -13.24 6.94
C ALA A 245 12.31 -12.21 6.98
N LEU A 246 13.54 -12.65 6.70
CA LEU A 246 14.75 -11.83 6.68
C LEU A 246 14.97 -11.09 5.34
N GLY A 247 14.08 -11.27 4.36
CA GLY A 247 14.12 -10.62 3.05
C GLY A 247 15.17 -11.20 2.10
N VAL A 248 15.69 -12.42 2.36
CA VAL A 248 16.67 -13.12 1.52
C VAL A 248 15.99 -14.00 0.49
N ALA A 249 15.02 -14.85 0.88
CA ALA A 249 14.29 -15.75 -0.03
C ALA A 249 13.19 -15.01 -0.81
N ARG A 250 13.58 -14.12 -1.71
CA ARG A 250 12.66 -13.20 -2.42
C ARG A 250 11.69 -13.92 -3.35
N SER A 251 12.13 -14.98 -4.03
CA SER A 251 11.28 -15.75 -4.93
C SER A 251 10.19 -16.49 -4.17
N ALA A 252 10.52 -17.06 -3.00
CA ALA A 252 9.55 -17.76 -2.17
C ALA A 252 8.49 -16.81 -1.60
N SER A 253 8.89 -15.65 -1.08
CA SER A 253 7.96 -14.63 -0.56
C SER A 253 7.10 -14.03 -1.68
N GLY A 254 7.68 -13.76 -2.85
CA GLY A 254 6.98 -13.18 -3.99
C GLY A 254 5.96 -14.13 -4.64
N ALA A 255 6.16 -15.44 -4.51
CA ALA A 255 5.24 -16.45 -5.02
C ALA A 255 3.97 -16.62 -4.15
N LEU A 256 3.99 -16.13 -2.91
CA LEU A 256 2.88 -16.20 -1.95
C LEU A 256 2.46 -14.78 -1.52
N PRO A 257 1.84 -13.98 -2.39
CA PRO A 257 1.56 -12.57 -2.16
C PRO A 257 0.42 -12.35 -1.16
N MET A 258 0.64 -12.66 0.11
CA MET A 258 -0.28 -12.32 1.20
C MET A 258 -0.07 -10.87 1.62
N GLY A 259 -0.66 -9.96 0.92
CA GLY A 259 -0.59 -8.53 1.25
C GLY A 259 -1.83 -7.80 0.81
N ALA A 260 -1.89 -6.49 1.13
CA ALA A 260 -2.89 -5.64 0.54
C ALA A 260 -2.79 -5.74 -0.98
N GLU A 261 -3.91 -5.90 -1.63
CA GLU A 261 -3.96 -5.66 -3.05
C GLU A 261 -3.49 -4.24 -3.30
N SER A 262 -2.35 -4.11 -3.96
CA SER A 262 -1.91 -2.80 -4.40
C SER A 262 -2.85 -2.32 -5.49
N ASP A 263 -3.44 -1.14 -5.29
CA ASP A 263 -4.26 -0.52 -6.34
C ASP A 263 -3.44 -0.23 -7.59
N THR A 264 -2.13 -0.03 -7.44
CA THR A 264 -1.23 0.39 -8.50
C THR A 264 -0.34 -0.70 -9.06
N SER A 265 -0.33 -1.91 -8.48
CA SER A 265 0.43 -3.05 -9.00
C SER A 265 -0.40 -4.33 -8.97
N ALA A 266 -0.21 -5.16 -9.97
CA ALA A 266 -0.85 -6.47 -10.09
C ALA A 266 0.12 -7.48 -10.68
N TRP A 267 -0.13 -8.77 -10.44
CA TRP A 267 0.54 -9.85 -11.12
C TRP A 267 -0.32 -10.32 -12.30
N SER A 268 0.27 -10.45 -13.47
CA SER A 268 -0.40 -10.93 -14.67
C SER A 268 0.41 -12.06 -15.32
N ALA A 269 -0.30 -13.10 -15.76
CA ALA A 269 0.25 -14.22 -16.53
C ALA A 269 0.11 -14.00 -18.04
N GLN A 270 -0.49 -12.91 -18.47
CA GLN A 270 -0.70 -12.62 -19.89
C GLN A 270 0.65 -12.46 -20.62
N GLY A 271 0.84 -13.21 -21.71
CA GLY A 271 2.12 -13.26 -22.44
C GLY A 271 3.03 -14.42 -22.05
N GLY A 272 2.54 -15.43 -21.31
CA GLY A 272 3.23 -16.72 -21.07
C GLY A 272 4.19 -16.75 -19.88
N SER A 273 4.43 -15.62 -19.22
CA SER A 273 5.20 -15.57 -17.97
C SER A 273 4.58 -14.61 -16.98
N TRP A 274 4.61 -14.97 -15.70
CA TRP A 274 4.15 -14.10 -14.62
C TRP A 274 5.03 -12.84 -14.53
N ARG A 275 4.40 -11.67 -14.60
CA ARG A 275 5.06 -10.38 -14.50
C ARG A 275 4.28 -9.45 -13.57
N ASN A 276 5.02 -8.65 -12.82
CA ASN A 276 4.42 -7.55 -12.08
C ASN A 276 4.15 -6.40 -13.03
N VAL A 277 2.91 -5.93 -13.08
CA VAL A 277 2.45 -4.82 -13.92
C VAL A 277 1.97 -3.67 -13.05
N GLN A 278 2.25 -2.45 -13.49
CA GLN A 278 1.83 -1.23 -12.81
C GLN A 278 0.56 -0.69 -13.46
N VAL A 279 -0.47 -0.50 -12.63
CA VAL A 279 -1.77 0.06 -13.05
C VAL A 279 -1.80 1.55 -12.77
N SER A 280 -2.00 2.34 -13.82
CA SER A 280 -2.12 3.80 -13.73
C SER A 280 -3.59 4.22 -13.84
N TYR A 281 -4.08 4.96 -12.84
CA TYR A 281 -5.42 5.52 -12.80
C TYR A 281 -5.38 7.00 -13.18
N PRO A 282 -5.89 7.38 -14.37
CA PRO A 282 -5.88 8.76 -14.79
C PRO A 282 -6.86 9.60 -13.96
N ARG A 283 -6.33 10.55 -13.18
CA ARG A 283 -7.12 11.37 -12.24
C ARG A 283 -7.40 12.79 -12.74
N PHE A 284 -6.45 13.47 -13.39
CA PHE A 284 -6.47 14.92 -13.58
C PHE A 284 -6.37 15.40 -15.03
N PHE A 285 -5.83 14.63 -15.96
CA PHE A 285 -5.63 15.05 -17.35
C PHE A 285 -5.94 13.94 -18.35
N PRO A 286 -6.40 14.26 -19.57
CA PRO A 286 -6.39 13.29 -20.65
C PRO A 286 -4.93 12.86 -20.92
N PRO A 287 -4.68 11.62 -21.34
CA PRO A 287 -5.65 10.65 -21.82
C PRO A 287 -6.21 9.78 -20.69
N GLY A 288 -7.50 9.45 -20.75
CA GLY A 288 -8.12 8.44 -19.90
C GLY A 288 -9.21 8.91 -18.94
N TRP A 289 -9.70 10.13 -19.11
CA TRP A 289 -10.80 10.65 -18.27
C TRP A 289 -12.11 9.87 -18.39
N GLY A 290 -12.29 9.06 -19.44
CA GLY A 290 -13.55 8.37 -19.72
C GLY A 290 -14.70 9.32 -20.03
N ARG A 291 -14.39 10.57 -20.42
CA ARG A 291 -15.38 11.57 -20.80
C ARG A 291 -15.86 11.37 -22.22
N GLU A 292 -17.09 11.74 -22.47
CA GLU A 292 -17.65 11.66 -23.83
C GLU A 292 -16.96 12.63 -24.79
N PRO A 293 -16.52 12.15 -25.97
CA PRO A 293 -15.84 13.01 -26.95
C PRO A 293 -16.68 14.20 -27.40
N VAL A 294 -18.00 14.03 -27.55
CA VAL A 294 -18.92 15.13 -27.93
C VAL A 294 -18.93 16.23 -26.89
N THR A 295 -19.03 15.86 -25.60
CA THR A 295 -19.03 16.83 -24.50
C THR A 295 -17.69 17.56 -24.41
N MET A 296 -16.56 16.85 -24.57
CA MET A 296 -15.23 17.45 -24.51
C MET A 296 -14.95 18.35 -25.72
N LEU A 297 -15.49 18.03 -26.87
CA LEU A 297 -15.45 18.90 -28.05
C LEU A 297 -16.18 20.23 -27.80
N GLY A 298 -17.38 20.16 -27.23
CA GLY A 298 -18.13 21.37 -26.85
C GLY A 298 -17.40 22.21 -25.80
N VAL A 299 -16.87 21.59 -24.74
CA VAL A 299 -16.07 22.28 -23.73
C VAL A 299 -14.82 22.91 -24.35
N GLY A 300 -14.10 22.17 -25.19
CA GLY A 300 -12.91 22.66 -25.87
C GLY A 300 -13.20 23.88 -26.76
N LEU A 301 -14.32 23.88 -27.49
CA LEU A 301 -14.76 25.04 -28.31
C LEU A 301 -15.10 26.24 -27.44
N VAL A 302 -15.88 26.08 -26.38
CA VAL A 302 -16.23 27.17 -25.46
C VAL A 302 -14.99 27.76 -24.81
N VAL A 303 -14.07 26.94 -24.32
CA VAL A 303 -12.80 27.38 -23.71
C VAL A 303 -11.94 28.11 -24.74
N ALA A 304 -11.75 27.53 -25.94
CA ALA A 304 -10.95 28.15 -26.99
C ALA A 304 -11.49 29.51 -27.39
N LEU A 305 -12.79 29.58 -27.75
CA LEU A 305 -13.40 30.82 -28.19
C LEU A 305 -13.48 31.86 -27.09
N GLY A 306 -13.82 31.45 -25.85
CA GLY A 306 -13.88 32.37 -24.70
C GLY A 306 -12.53 32.96 -24.35
N CYS A 307 -11.46 32.14 -24.32
CA CYS A 307 -10.13 32.59 -24.04
C CYS A 307 -9.55 33.46 -25.16
N ILE A 308 -9.77 33.11 -26.42
CA ILE A 308 -9.35 33.93 -27.58
C ILE A 308 -10.06 35.27 -27.55
N TRP A 309 -11.40 35.27 -27.31
CA TRP A 309 -12.17 36.49 -27.18
C TRP A 309 -11.69 37.37 -26.03
N PHE A 310 -11.39 36.76 -24.87
CA PHE A 310 -10.84 37.49 -23.72
C PHE A 310 -9.49 38.14 -24.05
N LEU A 311 -8.55 37.41 -24.67
CA LEU A 311 -7.26 37.92 -25.09
C LEU A 311 -7.36 39.06 -26.13
N TYR A 312 -8.32 38.91 -27.06
CA TYR A 312 -8.57 39.94 -28.07
C TYR A 312 -9.15 41.22 -27.45
N THR A 313 -10.05 41.10 -26.46
CA THR A 313 -10.77 42.24 -25.87
C THR A 313 -9.92 43.00 -24.84
N PHE A 314 -9.18 42.27 -24.00
CA PHE A 314 -8.45 42.86 -22.86
C PHE A 314 -6.95 42.98 -23.10
N GLY A 315 -6.39 42.28 -24.08
CA GLY A 315 -4.97 42.36 -24.44
C GLY A 315 -4.02 41.99 -23.30
N PHE A 316 -2.78 42.48 -23.41
CA PHE A 316 -1.78 42.32 -22.33
C PHE A 316 -1.97 43.46 -21.30
N PRO A 317 -2.12 43.14 -20.00
CA PRO A 317 -2.33 44.15 -18.96
C PRO A 317 -1.02 44.88 -18.66
N LEU A 318 -0.77 45.98 -19.35
CA LEU A 318 0.45 46.79 -19.18
C LEU A 318 0.43 47.63 -17.88
N ASP A 319 -0.76 47.87 -17.32
CA ASP A 319 -0.94 48.86 -16.22
C ASP A 319 -1.43 48.28 -14.89
N THR A 320 -1.58 46.95 -14.77
CA THR A 320 -2.15 46.37 -13.55
C THR A 320 -1.14 45.53 -12.79
N ALA A 321 -0.98 45.84 -11.50
CA ALA A 321 -0.35 45.01 -10.51
C ALA A 321 -0.96 43.57 -10.57
N LEU A 322 -0.27 42.60 -10.05
CA LEU A 322 -0.53 41.14 -9.98
C LEU A 322 -1.97 40.63 -10.29
N GLY A 323 -3.02 41.44 -10.09
CA GLY A 323 -4.42 41.09 -10.34
C GLY A 323 -4.80 40.86 -11.80
N GLY A 324 -4.11 41.46 -12.77
CA GLY A 324 -4.36 41.28 -14.21
C GLY A 324 -3.56 40.12 -14.83
N LEU A 325 -2.45 39.73 -14.20
CA LEU A 325 -1.57 38.69 -14.71
C LEU A 325 -2.20 37.29 -14.63
N VAL A 326 -2.96 36.98 -13.56
CA VAL A 326 -3.61 35.69 -13.35
C VAL A 326 -4.66 35.38 -14.41
N PRO A 327 -5.68 36.26 -14.68
CA PRO A 327 -6.66 35.98 -15.72
C PRO A 327 -6.04 35.95 -17.13
N PHE A 328 -5.01 36.75 -17.39
CA PHE A 328 -4.29 36.75 -18.67
C PHE A 328 -3.56 35.43 -18.89
N THR A 329 -2.80 34.94 -17.91
CA THR A 329 -2.11 33.64 -18.00
C THR A 329 -3.11 32.49 -18.13
N ALA A 330 -4.21 32.53 -17.38
CA ALA A 330 -5.29 31.53 -17.51
C ALA A 330 -5.91 31.52 -18.91
N ALA A 331 -6.14 32.71 -19.50
CA ALA A 331 -6.64 32.80 -20.86
C ALA A 331 -5.64 32.31 -21.92
N CYS A 332 -4.34 32.59 -21.74
CA CYS A 332 -3.29 32.05 -22.62
C CYS A 332 -3.25 30.48 -22.55
N VAL A 333 -3.32 29.91 -21.36
CA VAL A 333 -3.39 28.45 -21.17
C VAL A 333 -4.65 27.90 -21.83
N GLY A 334 -5.81 28.52 -21.61
CA GLY A 334 -7.09 28.08 -22.18
C GLY A 334 -7.12 28.17 -23.72
N ALA A 335 -6.46 29.20 -24.30
CA ALA A 335 -6.33 29.35 -25.74
C ALA A 335 -5.49 28.24 -26.41
N VAL A 336 -4.64 27.54 -25.64
CA VAL A 336 -3.90 26.37 -26.11
C VAL A 336 -4.64 25.07 -25.81
N VAL A 337 -5.13 24.93 -24.58
CA VAL A 337 -5.83 23.72 -24.12
C VAL A 337 -7.13 23.49 -24.83
N GLY A 338 -7.90 24.55 -25.10
CA GLY A 338 -9.18 24.46 -25.78
C GLY A 338 -9.08 23.82 -27.18
N PRO A 339 -8.27 24.37 -28.09
CA PRO A 339 -8.04 23.74 -29.40
C PRO A 339 -7.48 22.32 -29.33
N ALA A 340 -6.57 22.04 -28.39
CA ALA A 340 -6.02 20.69 -28.16
C ALA A 340 -7.15 19.70 -27.81
N LEU A 341 -8.08 20.07 -26.92
CA LEU A 341 -9.25 19.26 -26.58
C LEU A 341 -10.17 19.04 -27.79
N VAL A 342 -10.37 20.04 -28.62
CA VAL A 342 -11.18 19.92 -29.84
C VAL A 342 -10.56 18.91 -30.81
N VAL A 343 -9.25 19.00 -31.04
CA VAL A 343 -8.53 18.07 -31.94
C VAL A 343 -8.55 16.64 -31.39
N MET A 344 -8.29 16.46 -30.09
CA MET A 344 -8.31 15.15 -29.41
C MET A 344 -9.70 14.53 -29.49
N SER A 345 -10.74 15.31 -29.16
CA SER A 345 -12.14 14.85 -29.20
C SER A 345 -12.60 14.52 -30.62
N GLY A 346 -12.21 15.33 -31.61
CA GLY A 346 -12.51 15.08 -33.02
C GLY A 346 -11.87 13.79 -33.54
N LYS A 347 -10.64 13.47 -33.11
CA LYS A 347 -9.99 12.18 -33.41
C LYS A 347 -10.73 11.02 -32.75
N ASP A 348 -11.14 11.16 -31.49
CA ASP A 348 -11.84 10.12 -30.72
C ASP A 348 -13.25 9.83 -31.20
N LEU A 349 -13.91 10.78 -31.88
CA LEU A 349 -15.19 10.54 -32.53
C LEU A 349 -15.06 9.55 -33.72
N ARG A 350 -13.95 9.61 -34.44
CA ARG A 350 -13.69 8.80 -35.64
C ARG A 350 -12.97 7.50 -35.33
N ASN A 351 -12.10 7.51 -34.33
CA ASN A 351 -11.20 6.39 -34.02
C ASN A 351 -11.60 5.69 -32.72
N SER A 352 -11.41 4.38 -32.70
CA SER A 352 -11.49 3.55 -31.51
C SER A 352 -10.41 2.50 -31.55
N THR A 353 -9.88 2.12 -30.39
CA THR A 353 -8.88 1.08 -30.21
C THR A 353 -9.48 -0.04 -29.39
N GLU A 354 -9.05 -1.26 -29.62
CA GLU A 354 -9.46 -2.44 -28.88
C GLU A 354 -8.26 -3.01 -28.14
N THR A 355 -8.52 -3.49 -26.92
CA THR A 355 -7.55 -4.20 -26.09
C THR A 355 -8.22 -5.45 -25.57
N THR A 356 -7.58 -6.61 -25.74
CA THR A 356 -8.09 -7.91 -25.31
C THR A 356 -7.15 -8.51 -24.28
N GLY A 357 -7.68 -9.01 -23.19
CA GLY A 357 -6.92 -9.68 -22.15
C GLY A 357 -7.69 -9.85 -20.85
N PRO A 358 -7.07 -10.45 -19.84
CA PRO A 358 -7.68 -10.59 -18.53
C PRO A 358 -7.82 -9.24 -17.80
N ILE A 359 -8.91 -9.11 -17.09
CA ILE A 359 -9.11 -8.00 -16.15
C ILE A 359 -8.20 -8.23 -14.95
N ILE A 360 -7.19 -7.40 -14.79
CA ILE A 360 -6.22 -7.52 -13.70
C ILE A 360 -6.58 -6.67 -12.49
N ARG A 361 -7.42 -5.64 -12.66
CA ARG A 361 -7.95 -4.81 -11.57
C ARG A 361 -9.30 -4.22 -11.90
N LEU A 362 -10.17 -4.30 -10.93
CA LEU A 362 -11.49 -3.70 -10.94
C LEU A 362 -11.63 -2.89 -9.64
N ARG A 363 -11.67 -1.55 -9.70
CA ARG A 363 -11.64 -0.70 -8.51
C ARG A 363 -12.67 0.43 -8.58
N ALA A 364 -13.31 0.65 -7.42
CA ALA A 364 -14.09 1.85 -7.16
C ALA A 364 -13.25 2.80 -6.29
N LEU A 365 -12.92 3.98 -6.78
CA LEU A 365 -12.08 4.97 -6.11
C LEU A 365 -12.86 6.27 -5.91
N GLY A 366 -12.82 6.82 -4.69
CA GLY A 366 -13.49 8.07 -4.30
C GLY A 366 -14.17 7.94 -2.95
N ASP A 367 -14.78 9.05 -2.48
CA ASP A 367 -15.68 9.05 -1.33
C ASP A 367 -17.11 8.71 -1.78
N ASP A 368 -18.01 8.37 -0.85
CA ASP A 368 -19.38 7.87 -1.12
C ASP A 368 -20.15 8.72 -2.14
N ASP A 369 -19.95 10.05 -2.14
CA ASP A 369 -20.61 10.98 -3.09
C ASP A 369 -19.90 11.11 -4.45
N SER A 370 -18.69 10.52 -4.63
CA SER A 370 -17.88 10.70 -5.84
C SER A 370 -17.19 9.43 -6.34
N LEU A 371 -17.80 8.27 -6.13
CA LEU A 371 -17.28 6.97 -6.58
C LEU A 371 -17.03 6.97 -8.10
N ARG A 372 -15.85 6.54 -8.48
CA ARG A 372 -15.41 6.37 -9.87
C ARG A 372 -14.93 4.96 -10.08
N TYR A 373 -15.52 4.29 -11.03
CA TYR A 373 -15.24 2.89 -11.34
C TYR A 373 -14.17 2.80 -12.42
N TYR A 374 -13.19 1.93 -12.19
CA TYR A 374 -12.06 1.71 -13.08
C TYR A 374 -11.86 0.24 -13.38
N LEU A 375 -11.47 -0.04 -14.62
CA LEU A 375 -11.16 -1.36 -15.17
C LEU A 375 -9.75 -1.31 -15.77
N ALA A 376 -8.88 -2.26 -15.42
CA ALA A 376 -7.56 -2.41 -16.03
C ALA A 376 -7.46 -3.79 -16.70
N VAL A 377 -7.13 -3.79 -17.99
CA VAL A 377 -6.97 -5.00 -18.82
C VAL A 377 -5.53 -5.10 -19.27
N ASP A 378 -4.95 -6.29 -19.15
CA ASP A 378 -3.59 -6.57 -19.61
C ASP A 378 -3.60 -7.31 -20.95
N ASP A 379 -3.11 -6.68 -21.99
CA ASP A 379 -2.93 -7.26 -23.32
C ASP A 379 -1.58 -7.98 -23.52
N GLY A 380 -0.76 -8.04 -22.48
CA GLY A 380 0.56 -8.67 -22.55
C GLY A 380 1.68 -7.77 -23.10
N SER A 381 1.36 -6.60 -23.67
CA SER A 381 2.33 -5.78 -24.42
C SER A 381 3.23 -4.93 -23.53
N SER A 382 2.78 -4.50 -22.33
CA SER A 382 3.49 -3.56 -21.48
C SER A 382 3.44 -3.93 -20.00
N ARG A 383 4.46 -3.48 -19.24
CA ARG A 383 4.42 -3.52 -17.76
C ARG A 383 3.60 -2.38 -17.16
N TYR A 384 3.28 -1.35 -17.95
CA TYR A 384 2.47 -0.22 -17.51
C TYR A 384 1.10 -0.32 -18.16
N ILE A 385 0.10 -0.60 -17.35
CA ILE A 385 -1.28 -0.78 -17.79
C ILE A 385 -2.10 0.41 -17.35
N ARG A 386 -2.88 0.93 -18.28
CA ARG A 386 -3.76 2.05 -18.03
C ARG A 386 -5.13 1.53 -17.63
N ALA A 387 -5.64 2.01 -16.49
CA ALA A 387 -7.00 1.76 -16.10
C ALA A 387 -7.95 2.67 -16.89
N PHE A 388 -9.07 2.10 -17.34
CA PHE A 388 -10.12 2.82 -18.03
C PHE A 388 -11.25 3.15 -17.05
N ARG A 389 -11.77 4.36 -17.13
CA ARG A 389 -12.96 4.73 -16.39
C ARG A 389 -14.19 4.11 -17.06
N VAL A 390 -14.98 3.37 -16.28
CA VAL A 390 -16.20 2.68 -16.71
C VAL A 390 -17.43 3.22 -15.99
N SER A 391 -18.62 2.93 -16.48
CA SER A 391 -19.86 3.20 -15.76
C SER A 391 -20.10 2.15 -14.68
N GLU A 392 -20.94 2.48 -13.70
CA GLU A 392 -21.34 1.55 -12.63
C GLU A 392 -21.92 0.25 -13.19
N ARG A 393 -22.76 0.33 -14.24
CA ARG A 393 -23.33 -0.84 -14.92
C ARG A 393 -22.22 -1.71 -15.52
N GLN A 394 -21.30 -1.13 -16.29
CA GLN A 394 -20.18 -1.87 -16.88
C GLN A 394 -19.26 -2.50 -15.82
N TYR A 395 -19.11 -1.85 -14.67
CA TYR A 395 -18.36 -2.37 -13.54
C TYR A 395 -19.02 -3.59 -12.91
N GLY A 396 -20.37 -3.58 -12.77
CA GLY A 396 -21.13 -4.69 -12.22
C GLY A 396 -21.25 -5.91 -13.14
N ASP A 397 -21.06 -5.71 -14.45
CA ASP A 397 -21.21 -6.77 -15.45
C ASP A 397 -19.94 -7.62 -15.66
N VAL A 398 -18.80 -7.27 -15.02
CA VAL A 398 -17.51 -7.93 -15.24
C VAL A 398 -16.84 -8.30 -13.91
N ARG A 399 -15.89 -9.26 -13.94
CA ARG A 399 -15.15 -9.72 -12.77
C ARG A 399 -13.64 -9.69 -13.00
N GLU A 400 -12.86 -9.53 -11.92
CA GLU A 400 -11.41 -9.69 -12.01
C GLU A 400 -11.04 -11.12 -12.46
N GLY A 401 -10.05 -11.23 -13.33
CA GLY A 401 -9.62 -12.49 -13.94
C GLY A 401 -10.37 -12.88 -15.21
N GLU A 402 -11.48 -12.24 -15.54
CA GLU A 402 -12.23 -12.51 -16.75
C GLU A 402 -11.52 -11.98 -17.99
N ASN A 403 -11.44 -12.77 -19.07
CA ASN A 403 -10.91 -12.33 -20.36
C ASN A 403 -11.96 -11.50 -21.09
N VAL A 404 -11.62 -10.25 -21.39
CA VAL A 404 -12.51 -9.32 -22.06
C VAL A 404 -11.83 -8.60 -23.21
N THR A 405 -12.63 -8.19 -24.19
CA THR A 405 -12.25 -7.20 -25.20
C THR A 405 -12.91 -5.88 -24.87
N VAL A 406 -12.08 -4.86 -24.65
CA VAL A 406 -12.52 -3.50 -24.33
C VAL A 406 -12.27 -2.61 -25.54
N ARG A 407 -13.31 -1.94 -26.04
CA ARG A 407 -13.20 -0.91 -27.08
C ARG A 407 -13.29 0.46 -26.46
N PHE A 408 -12.28 1.29 -26.69
CA PHE A 408 -12.17 2.61 -26.09
C PHE A 408 -11.65 3.66 -27.07
N THR A 409 -11.82 4.93 -26.73
CA THR A 409 -11.28 6.04 -27.51
C THR A 409 -9.83 6.30 -27.12
N PRO A 410 -8.90 6.46 -28.10
CA PRO A 410 -7.45 6.47 -27.84
C PRO A 410 -6.97 7.64 -26.96
N ASN A 411 -7.55 8.84 -27.11
CA ASN A 411 -7.12 10.04 -26.38
C ASN A 411 -7.87 10.25 -25.05
N LEU A 412 -9.20 10.21 -25.06
CA LEU A 412 -10.03 10.46 -23.87
C LEU A 412 -10.26 9.20 -23.02
N GLY A 413 -9.97 8.00 -23.56
CA GLY A 413 -10.10 6.73 -22.84
C GLY A 413 -11.57 6.39 -22.48
N ARG A 414 -12.56 6.84 -23.26
CA ARG A 414 -13.95 6.49 -23.06
C ARG A 414 -14.19 5.05 -23.51
N VAL A 415 -14.58 4.20 -22.60
CA VAL A 415 -15.01 2.84 -22.94
C VAL A 415 -16.36 2.90 -23.62
N ARG A 416 -16.43 2.35 -24.83
CA ARG A 416 -17.66 2.24 -25.64
C ARG A 416 -18.43 0.98 -25.29
N TRP A 417 -17.73 -0.16 -25.25
CA TRP A 417 -18.29 -1.45 -24.86
C TRP A 417 -17.22 -2.40 -24.33
N ILE A 418 -17.67 -3.37 -23.56
CA ILE A 418 -16.87 -4.47 -23.01
C ILE A 418 -17.62 -5.75 -23.43
N ILE A 419 -16.90 -6.69 -24.02
CA ILE A 419 -17.46 -7.99 -24.42
C ILE A 419 -16.54 -9.06 -23.81
N PRO A 420 -17.09 -10.14 -23.21
CA PRO A 420 -16.30 -11.32 -22.88
C PRO A 420 -15.51 -11.77 -24.11
N ALA A 421 -14.21 -11.97 -23.97
CA ALA A 421 -13.44 -12.58 -25.04
C ALA A 421 -13.93 -14.03 -25.17
N THR A 422 -14.56 -14.35 -26.28
CA THR A 422 -14.85 -15.75 -26.64
C THR A 422 -13.48 -16.44 -26.72
N ASP A 423 -13.27 -17.43 -25.86
CA ASP A 423 -12.11 -18.29 -25.95
C ASP A 423 -12.06 -18.83 -27.38
N GLY A 424 -11.05 -18.38 -28.13
CA GLY A 424 -10.83 -18.86 -29.48
C GLY A 424 -10.53 -20.34 -29.39
N VAL A 425 -11.36 -21.13 -30.02
CA VAL A 425 -11.21 -22.57 -30.27
C VAL A 425 -9.90 -22.84 -30.99
#